data_076f6b7de168a1c828b664f3dbfba72c
#
_entry.id   076f6b7de168a1c828b664f3dbfba72c
#
_cell.length_a   1.000
_cell.length_b   1.000
_cell.length_c   1.000
_cell.angle_alpha   90.00
_cell.angle_beta   90.00
_cell.angle_gamma   90.00
#
_symmetry.space_group_name_H-M   'P 1'
#
loop_
_entity.id
_entity.type
_entity.pdbx_description
1 polymer ?
#
loop_
_entity_poly.entity_id
_entity_poly.type
_entity_poly.pdbx_seq_one_letter_code
_entity_poly.pdbx_strand_id
1 'polypeptide(L)'
;MADETPKYYAVLTDAGAALEARALETGKGVVLTHIVVGDANLEEIMPDPAAVALVHEVYRCPIDARSRDEADPKITLLHATIPASAGGFWIHEMGVVGHLEGEDEEILYAYANHGRYYKMLPQDGQTVTHELSIPIIQSTDAKVTIEVADSGYATRQEYLLLSGLVEGLRRIRRTAWTLENPVAPGETLTLPDGIAYIPGHHALCLSFDGLNCHEGGQFEELAPEADGRARGVRLLFAAPAGGEFEIFVHGHSDALSLHDADETATGLTARMNALEHRLAQIADGAVYVTPPNE
;
A
#
# COMPACT_ATOMS: atom_id res chain seq x y z
N MET A 1 15.04 -37.85 -9.94
CA MET A 1 15.17 -36.56 -9.27
C MET A 1 14.58 -36.80 -7.90
N ALA A 2 15.36 -36.64 -6.83
CA ALA A 2 14.83 -36.73 -5.50
C ALA A 2 13.88 -35.52 -5.30
N ASP A 3 12.67 -35.79 -4.90
CA ASP A 3 11.68 -34.80 -4.50
C ASP A 3 12.20 -34.22 -3.17
N GLU A 4 12.97 -33.13 -3.25
CA GLU A 4 13.41 -32.44 -2.04
C GLU A 4 12.20 -31.69 -1.48
N THR A 5 11.58 -32.30 -0.49
CA THR A 5 10.55 -31.63 0.33
C THR A 5 11.16 -30.31 0.88
N PRO A 6 10.52 -29.16 0.66
CA PRO A 6 11.05 -27.91 1.18
C PRO A 6 11.24 -28.00 2.69
N LYS A 7 12.37 -27.52 3.18
CA LYS A 7 12.70 -27.60 4.62
C LYS A 7 11.69 -26.80 5.49
N TYR A 8 11.14 -25.73 4.92
CA TYR A 8 10.14 -24.87 5.56
C TYR A 8 8.91 -24.81 4.69
N TYR A 9 7.76 -25.10 5.27
CA TYR A 9 6.48 -25.16 4.55
C TYR A 9 5.31 -24.94 5.50
N ALA A 10 4.16 -24.61 4.93
CA ALA A 10 2.90 -24.49 5.65
C ALA A 10 1.95 -25.59 5.20
N VAL A 11 1.12 -26.05 6.12
CA VAL A 11 0.02 -26.99 5.88
C VAL A 11 -1.29 -26.39 6.33
N LEU A 12 -2.37 -26.65 5.59
CA LEU A 12 -3.73 -26.46 6.09
C LEU A 12 -3.98 -27.48 7.19
N THR A 13 -4.53 -27.05 8.34
CA THR A 13 -4.86 -28.00 9.40
C THR A 13 -6.17 -28.72 9.11
N ASP A 14 -6.38 -29.87 9.76
CA ASP A 14 -7.66 -30.60 9.69
C ASP A 14 -8.81 -29.74 10.20
N ALA A 15 -8.56 -28.94 11.25
CA ALA A 15 -9.52 -27.98 11.79
C ALA A 15 -9.81 -26.84 10.80
N GLY A 16 -8.78 -26.36 10.09
CA GLY A 16 -8.92 -25.35 9.02
C GLY A 16 -9.73 -25.89 7.85
N ALA A 17 -9.46 -27.11 7.41
CA ALA A 17 -10.23 -27.78 6.36
C ALA A 17 -11.70 -28.01 6.77
N ALA A 18 -11.94 -28.40 8.02
CA ALA A 18 -13.29 -28.53 8.57
C ALA A 18 -14.01 -27.17 8.65
N LEU A 19 -13.28 -26.08 8.94
CA LEU A 19 -13.82 -24.72 8.94
C LEU A 19 -14.27 -24.30 7.54
N GLU A 20 -13.46 -24.57 6.50
CA GLU A 20 -13.85 -24.31 5.11
C GLU A 20 -15.10 -25.11 4.71
N ALA A 21 -15.16 -26.38 5.08
CA ALA A 21 -16.34 -27.23 4.80
C ALA A 21 -17.61 -26.67 5.47
N ARG A 22 -17.51 -26.24 6.74
CA ARG A 22 -18.62 -25.57 7.44
C ARG A 22 -19.02 -24.25 6.79
N ALA A 23 -18.06 -23.48 6.31
CA ALA A 23 -18.30 -22.23 5.59
C ALA A 23 -19.12 -22.48 4.31
N LEU A 24 -18.77 -23.51 3.54
CA LEU A 24 -19.51 -23.91 2.33
C LEU A 24 -20.93 -24.39 2.69
N GLU A 25 -21.09 -25.21 3.72
CA GLU A 25 -22.38 -25.75 4.14
C GLU A 25 -23.33 -24.66 4.64
N THR A 26 -22.80 -23.68 5.36
CA THR A 26 -23.60 -22.60 5.97
C THR A 26 -23.75 -21.37 5.07
N GLY A 27 -23.02 -21.28 3.98
CA GLY A 27 -22.94 -20.11 3.12
C GLY A 27 -22.24 -18.89 3.76
N LYS A 28 -21.54 -19.10 4.89
CA LYS A 28 -20.74 -18.09 5.59
C LYS A 28 -19.32 -18.03 5.05
N GLY A 29 -18.56 -17.00 5.44
CA GLY A 29 -17.14 -16.87 5.13
C GLY A 29 -16.26 -17.40 6.25
N VAL A 30 -15.04 -17.84 5.91
CA VAL A 30 -13.93 -18.00 6.86
C VAL A 30 -13.26 -16.64 6.99
N VAL A 31 -13.02 -16.18 8.23
CA VAL A 31 -12.35 -14.91 8.53
C VAL A 31 -11.00 -15.21 9.17
N LEU A 32 -9.90 -14.91 8.48
CA LEU A 32 -8.54 -15.03 9.01
C LEU A 32 -8.12 -13.70 9.62
N THR A 33 -7.64 -13.72 10.86
CA THR A 33 -7.42 -12.51 11.66
C THR A 33 -5.98 -12.26 12.07
N HIS A 34 -5.26 -13.31 12.50
CA HIS A 34 -3.92 -13.17 13.08
C HIS A 34 -2.94 -14.20 12.54
N ILE A 35 -1.66 -13.80 12.53
CA ILE A 35 -0.54 -14.72 12.50
C ILE A 35 -0.04 -14.89 13.94
N VAL A 36 0.05 -16.14 14.39
CA VAL A 36 0.59 -16.53 15.68
C VAL A 36 1.96 -17.13 15.51
N VAL A 37 2.89 -16.85 16.41
CA VAL A 37 4.24 -17.38 16.37
C VAL A 37 4.58 -18.09 17.69
N GLY A 38 5.36 -19.13 17.57
CA GLY A 38 5.78 -19.95 18.71
C GLY A 38 7.26 -20.30 18.65
N ASP A 39 7.81 -20.65 19.82
CA ASP A 39 9.20 -21.08 19.92
C ASP A 39 9.34 -22.61 19.91
N ALA A 40 8.22 -23.34 19.80
CA ALA A 40 8.18 -24.81 19.80
C ALA A 40 8.99 -25.45 20.96
N ASN A 41 9.10 -24.76 22.10
CA ASN A 41 9.97 -25.15 23.22
C ASN A 41 11.45 -25.33 22.79
N LEU A 42 11.90 -24.56 21.78
CA LEU A 42 13.23 -24.57 21.18
C LEU A 42 13.58 -25.83 20.38
N GLU A 43 12.60 -26.67 20.06
CA GLU A 43 12.79 -27.85 19.23
C GLU A 43 12.46 -27.58 17.76
N GLU A 44 13.06 -28.35 16.86
CA GLU A 44 12.66 -28.34 15.45
C GLU A 44 11.36 -29.12 15.29
N ILE A 45 10.40 -28.52 14.59
CA ILE A 45 9.10 -29.15 14.34
C ILE A 45 8.89 -29.40 12.86
N MET A 46 8.05 -30.37 12.57
CA MET A 46 7.42 -30.56 11.28
C MET A 46 5.95 -30.21 11.40
N PRO A 47 5.41 -29.35 10.52
CA PRO A 47 3.99 -29.01 10.57
C PRO A 47 3.11 -30.24 10.45
N ASP A 48 2.24 -30.45 11.45
CA ASP A 48 1.28 -31.54 11.49
C ASP A 48 -0.12 -31.00 11.19
N PRO A 49 -0.81 -31.50 10.15
CA PRO A 49 -2.19 -31.12 9.86
C PRO A 49 -3.16 -31.37 11.03
N ALA A 50 -2.89 -32.32 11.90
CA ALA A 50 -3.71 -32.61 13.06
C ALA A 50 -3.51 -31.62 14.23
N ALA A 51 -2.59 -30.66 14.10
CA ALA A 51 -2.37 -29.65 15.14
C ALA A 51 -3.59 -28.75 15.30
N VAL A 52 -3.99 -28.54 16.55
CA VAL A 52 -5.10 -27.64 16.92
C VAL A 52 -4.61 -26.31 17.49
N ALA A 53 -3.35 -26.22 17.86
CA ALA A 53 -2.67 -25.04 18.37
C ALA A 53 -1.16 -25.16 18.10
N LEU A 54 -0.41 -24.06 18.25
CA LEU A 54 1.06 -24.09 18.28
C LEU A 54 1.54 -24.91 19.50
N VAL A 55 2.74 -25.44 19.44
CA VAL A 55 3.37 -26.15 20.56
C VAL A 55 3.56 -25.20 21.74
N HIS A 56 4.03 -23.99 21.48
CA HIS A 56 4.15 -22.94 22.48
C HIS A 56 4.07 -21.56 21.82
N GLU A 57 2.88 -20.94 21.86
CA GLU A 57 2.67 -19.58 21.35
C GLU A 57 3.38 -18.56 22.24
N VAL A 58 4.21 -17.71 21.64
CA VAL A 58 4.96 -16.65 22.33
C VAL A 58 4.52 -15.25 21.93
N TYR A 59 3.95 -15.10 20.74
CA TYR A 59 3.47 -13.81 20.26
C TYR A 59 2.37 -13.99 19.20
N ARG A 60 1.54 -12.96 19.09
CA ARG A 60 0.43 -12.90 18.13
C ARG A 60 0.38 -11.52 17.52
N CYS A 61 0.26 -11.44 16.21
CA CYS A 61 0.10 -10.20 15.48
C CYS A 61 -1.05 -10.28 14.46
N PRO A 62 -1.80 -9.20 14.32
CA PRO A 62 -2.84 -9.14 13.29
C PRO A 62 -2.22 -9.24 11.89
N ILE A 63 -2.99 -9.70 10.93
CA ILE A 63 -2.57 -9.72 9.53
C ILE A 63 -2.53 -8.29 9.01
N ASP A 64 -1.37 -7.84 8.53
CA ASP A 64 -1.14 -6.47 8.03
C ASP A 64 -1.48 -6.33 6.55
N ALA A 65 -1.17 -7.37 5.77
CA ALA A 65 -1.33 -7.35 4.33
C ALA A 65 -1.50 -8.75 3.77
N ARG A 66 -1.93 -8.81 2.52
CA ARG A 66 -1.94 -10.02 1.70
C ARG A 66 -1.38 -9.71 0.33
N SER A 67 -0.69 -10.68 -0.24
CA SER A 67 -0.25 -10.63 -1.63
C SER A 67 -0.44 -12.00 -2.29
N ARG A 68 -0.38 -12.04 -3.62
CA ARG A 68 -0.33 -13.32 -4.34
C ARG A 68 1.12 -13.69 -4.56
N ASP A 69 1.40 -14.99 -4.54
CA ASP A 69 2.71 -15.49 -4.95
C ASP A 69 2.91 -15.25 -6.45
N GLU A 70 4.10 -14.78 -6.83
CA GLU A 70 4.40 -14.47 -8.24
C GLU A 70 4.56 -15.74 -9.09
N ALA A 71 4.97 -16.86 -8.47
CA ALA A 71 5.21 -18.11 -9.15
C ALA A 71 3.95 -18.97 -9.25
N ASP A 72 3.08 -18.95 -8.24
CA ASP A 72 1.81 -19.70 -8.23
C ASP A 72 0.64 -18.80 -7.73
N PRO A 73 -0.22 -18.35 -8.65
CA PRO A 73 -1.37 -17.49 -8.30
C PRO A 73 -2.39 -18.12 -7.34
N LYS A 74 -2.31 -19.43 -7.08
CA LYS A 74 -3.19 -20.13 -6.12
C LYS A 74 -2.72 -19.94 -4.68
N ILE A 75 -1.48 -19.50 -4.50
CA ILE A 75 -0.89 -19.24 -3.19
C ILE A 75 -1.15 -17.79 -2.82
N THR A 76 -1.76 -17.58 -1.67
CA THR A 76 -1.87 -16.27 -1.03
C THR A 76 -0.85 -16.19 0.08
N LEU A 77 -0.02 -15.16 0.05
CA LEU A 77 0.92 -14.84 1.11
C LEU A 77 0.23 -13.91 2.10
N LEU A 78 0.16 -14.31 3.36
CA LEU A 78 -0.29 -13.46 4.45
C LEU A 78 0.92 -12.84 5.13
N HIS A 79 0.84 -11.55 5.41
CA HIS A 79 1.92 -10.79 6.03
C HIS A 79 1.48 -10.24 7.38
N ALA A 80 2.40 -10.23 8.33
CA ALA A 80 2.23 -9.58 9.61
C ALA A 80 3.57 -9.05 10.12
N THR A 81 3.54 -7.98 10.89
CA THR A 81 4.75 -7.35 11.41
C THR A 81 4.81 -7.46 12.92
N ILE A 82 5.88 -8.07 13.41
CA ILE A 82 6.23 -7.99 14.83
C ILE A 82 6.89 -6.63 15.06
N PRO A 83 6.29 -5.74 15.86
CA PRO A 83 6.84 -4.40 16.06
C PRO A 83 8.17 -4.44 16.79
N ALA A 84 8.91 -3.35 16.68
CA ALA A 84 10.20 -3.20 17.37
C ALA A 84 10.07 -3.29 18.90
N SER A 85 8.91 -2.93 19.46
CA SER A 85 8.63 -2.99 20.90
C SER A 85 8.46 -4.39 21.45
N ALA A 86 8.18 -5.38 20.59
CA ALA A 86 8.03 -6.79 20.97
C ALA A 86 9.29 -7.58 20.66
N GLY A 87 9.63 -8.54 21.50
CA GLY A 87 10.80 -9.40 21.29
C GLY A 87 11.23 -10.11 22.58
N GLY A 88 12.43 -10.68 22.59
CA GLY A 88 12.96 -11.48 23.68
C GLY A 88 12.57 -12.95 23.57
N PHE A 89 12.13 -13.40 22.40
CA PHE A 89 11.68 -14.77 22.16
C PHE A 89 12.25 -15.35 20.85
N TRP A 90 12.26 -16.66 20.77
CA TRP A 90 12.58 -17.40 19.57
C TRP A 90 11.33 -17.63 18.73
N ILE A 91 11.51 -17.74 17.41
CA ILE A 91 10.49 -18.14 16.45
C ILE A 91 10.97 -19.41 15.77
N HIS A 92 10.21 -20.49 15.92
CA HIS A 92 10.45 -21.80 15.30
C HIS A 92 9.21 -22.28 14.54
N GLU A 93 8.04 -21.79 14.93
CA GLU A 93 6.75 -22.16 14.37
C GLU A 93 5.88 -20.92 14.14
N MET A 94 4.97 -21.03 13.19
CA MET A 94 3.98 -20.02 12.88
C MET A 94 2.64 -20.68 12.59
N GLY A 95 1.56 -19.94 12.82
CA GLY A 95 0.22 -20.36 12.45
C GLY A 95 -0.62 -19.19 11.99
N VAL A 96 -1.66 -19.50 11.24
CA VAL A 96 -2.74 -18.57 10.91
C VAL A 96 -3.96 -18.99 11.67
N VAL A 97 -4.59 -18.06 12.37
CA VAL A 97 -5.82 -18.31 13.10
C VAL A 97 -6.97 -17.53 12.49
N GLY A 98 -8.16 -18.09 12.61
CA GLY A 98 -9.39 -17.53 12.10
C GLY A 98 -10.62 -18.18 12.67
N HIS A 99 -11.78 -17.71 12.26
CA HIS A 99 -13.08 -18.19 12.73
C HIS A 99 -14.12 -18.19 11.60
N LEU A 100 -15.27 -18.81 11.83
CA LEU A 100 -16.39 -18.68 10.90
C LEU A 100 -17.10 -17.33 11.12
N GLU A 101 -17.49 -16.68 10.03
CA GLU A 101 -18.19 -15.38 10.07
C GLU A 101 -19.39 -15.41 11.03
N GLY A 102 -19.33 -14.53 12.05
CA GLY A 102 -20.35 -14.44 13.11
C GLY A 102 -20.18 -15.45 14.25
N GLU A 103 -19.05 -16.13 14.35
CA GLU A 103 -18.66 -16.97 15.48
C GLU A 103 -17.38 -16.41 16.10
N ASP A 104 -17.21 -16.62 17.43
CA ASP A 104 -16.04 -16.14 18.17
C ASP A 104 -14.99 -17.26 18.40
N GLU A 105 -15.31 -18.50 18.01
CA GLU A 105 -14.42 -19.64 18.21
C GLU A 105 -13.24 -19.57 17.24
N GLU A 106 -12.06 -19.27 17.76
CA GLU A 106 -10.82 -19.19 16.99
C GLU A 106 -10.24 -20.57 16.75
N ILE A 107 -9.84 -20.85 15.53
CA ILE A 107 -9.29 -22.13 15.06
C ILE A 107 -7.93 -21.88 14.43
N LEU A 108 -6.97 -22.77 14.67
CA LEU A 108 -5.71 -22.80 13.94
C LEU A 108 -6.02 -23.27 12.50
N TYR A 109 -6.03 -22.33 11.55
CA TYR A 109 -6.38 -22.60 10.16
C TYR A 109 -5.21 -23.20 9.36
N ALA A 110 -4.02 -22.67 9.55
CA ALA A 110 -2.81 -23.18 8.92
C ALA A 110 -1.65 -23.21 9.91
N TYR A 111 -0.73 -24.17 9.72
CA TYR A 111 0.43 -24.37 10.55
C TYR A 111 1.69 -24.46 9.71
N ALA A 112 2.76 -23.80 10.14
CA ALA A 112 4.03 -23.75 9.43
C ALA A 112 5.20 -23.86 10.39
N ASN A 113 6.30 -24.46 9.92
CA ASN A 113 7.57 -24.32 10.60
C ASN A 113 8.32 -23.10 10.10
N HIS A 114 9.17 -22.54 10.94
CA HIS A 114 10.01 -21.39 10.65
C HIS A 114 11.48 -21.71 10.93
N GLY A 115 12.38 -21.12 10.15
CA GLY A 115 13.79 -21.19 10.47
C GLY A 115 14.08 -20.51 11.80
N ARG A 116 14.96 -21.10 12.60
CA ARG A 116 15.30 -20.59 13.93
C ARG A 116 15.69 -19.11 13.88
N TYR A 117 14.88 -18.26 14.49
CA TYR A 117 15.10 -16.81 14.53
C TYR A 117 14.84 -16.27 15.95
N TYR A 118 15.79 -15.48 16.45
CA TYR A 118 15.63 -14.78 17.73
C TYR A 118 15.21 -13.35 17.49
N LYS A 119 14.01 -12.99 17.91
CA LYS A 119 13.50 -11.61 17.86
C LYS A 119 14.00 -10.85 19.07
N MET A 120 14.95 -9.97 18.84
CA MET A 120 15.57 -9.18 19.90
C MET A 120 14.60 -8.16 20.50
N LEU A 121 14.73 -7.91 21.81
CA LEU A 121 14.12 -6.76 22.46
C LEU A 121 14.83 -5.48 22.02
N PRO A 122 14.16 -4.31 22.02
CA PRO A 122 14.81 -3.03 21.82
C PRO A 122 15.83 -2.81 22.95
N GLN A 123 17.10 -2.68 22.60
CA GLN A 123 18.18 -2.33 23.52
C GLN A 123 19.03 -1.24 22.90
N ASP A 124 19.43 -0.26 23.69
CA ASP A 124 20.40 0.77 23.32
C ASP A 124 20.14 1.52 22.01
N GLY A 125 18.86 1.83 21.72
CA GLY A 125 18.45 2.56 20.53
C GLY A 125 18.42 1.73 19.24
N GLN A 126 18.67 0.43 19.30
CA GLN A 126 18.45 -0.48 18.17
C GLN A 126 17.02 -1.05 18.23
N THR A 127 16.22 -0.70 17.25
CA THR A 127 14.87 -1.25 17.08
C THR A 127 14.82 -2.06 15.79
N VAL A 128 14.35 -3.31 15.88
CA VAL A 128 14.21 -4.20 14.73
C VAL A 128 12.76 -4.65 14.64
N THR A 129 12.08 -4.25 13.59
CA THR A 129 10.82 -4.88 13.19
C THR A 129 11.13 -6.21 12.51
N HIS A 130 10.22 -7.17 12.60
CA HIS A 130 10.35 -8.44 11.88
C HIS A 130 9.07 -8.71 11.11
N GLU A 131 9.21 -8.81 9.80
CA GLU A 131 8.12 -9.13 8.89
C GLU A 131 7.98 -10.65 8.78
N LEU A 132 6.79 -11.13 8.99
CA LEU A 132 6.39 -12.53 8.82
C LEU A 132 5.64 -12.69 7.52
N SER A 133 5.85 -13.81 6.86
CA SER A 133 5.09 -14.18 5.67
C SER A 133 4.76 -15.67 5.74
N ILE A 134 3.48 -16.01 5.60
CA ILE A 134 3.03 -17.40 5.59
C ILE A 134 2.22 -17.66 4.32
N PRO A 135 2.62 -18.66 3.49
CA PRO A 135 1.87 -19.06 2.33
C PRO A 135 0.65 -19.91 2.74
N ILE A 136 -0.50 -19.58 2.19
CA ILE A 136 -1.72 -20.39 2.31
C ILE A 136 -2.24 -20.72 0.91
N ILE A 137 -2.72 -21.96 0.74
CA ILE A 137 -3.47 -22.40 -0.43
C ILE A 137 -4.93 -22.34 -0.04
N GLN A 138 -5.69 -21.45 -0.69
CA GLN A 138 -7.11 -21.34 -0.45
C GLN A 138 -7.88 -22.32 -1.34
N SER A 139 -8.92 -22.94 -0.78
CA SER A 139 -9.90 -23.65 -1.60
C SER A 139 -10.59 -22.65 -2.55
N THR A 140 -10.77 -23.04 -3.80
CA THR A 140 -11.50 -22.21 -4.77
C THR A 140 -12.99 -22.11 -4.47
N ASP A 141 -13.51 -22.97 -3.62
CA ASP A 141 -14.95 -23.10 -3.37
C ASP A 141 -15.39 -22.40 -2.06
N ALA A 142 -14.49 -22.23 -1.10
CA ALA A 142 -14.79 -21.54 0.16
C ALA A 142 -14.55 -20.04 0.04
N LYS A 143 -15.49 -19.23 0.53
CA LYS A 143 -15.29 -17.79 0.69
C LYS A 143 -14.38 -17.54 1.90
N VAL A 144 -13.11 -17.27 1.65
CA VAL A 144 -12.15 -16.89 2.70
C VAL A 144 -11.97 -15.38 2.67
N THR A 145 -12.28 -14.73 3.78
CA THR A 145 -12.06 -13.30 4.02
C THR A 145 -10.85 -13.14 4.91
N ILE A 146 -9.93 -12.26 4.56
CA ILE A 146 -8.77 -11.93 5.37
C ILE A 146 -9.05 -10.57 5.98
N GLU A 147 -9.15 -10.53 7.30
CA GLU A 147 -9.27 -9.30 8.05
C GLU A 147 -7.87 -8.68 8.18
N VAL A 148 -7.63 -7.62 7.42
CA VAL A 148 -6.39 -6.86 7.49
C VAL A 148 -6.57 -5.78 8.53
N ALA A 149 -5.80 -5.87 9.62
CA ALA A 149 -5.82 -4.86 10.65
C ALA A 149 -5.21 -3.56 10.14
N ASP A 150 -5.80 -2.45 10.55
CA ASP A 150 -5.18 -1.14 10.38
C ASP A 150 -4.05 -1.00 11.41
N SER A 151 -2.90 -1.60 11.09
CA SER A 151 -1.76 -1.70 11.99
C SER A 151 -1.10 -0.34 12.28
N GLY A 152 -1.51 0.70 11.59
CA GLY A 152 -0.88 2.02 11.68
C GLY A 152 0.56 2.07 11.17
N TYR A 153 1.10 0.97 10.70
CA TYR A 153 2.38 0.88 10.01
C TYR A 153 2.12 0.71 8.52
N ALA A 154 2.74 1.57 7.69
CA ALA A 154 2.73 1.35 6.25
C ALA A 154 3.57 0.10 5.93
N THR A 155 3.02 -0.82 5.17
CA THR A 155 3.80 -1.94 4.64
C THR A 155 4.89 -1.41 3.70
N ARG A 156 5.96 -2.20 3.48
CA ARG A 156 6.99 -1.84 2.51
C ARG A 156 6.41 -1.54 1.13
N GLN A 157 5.36 -2.25 0.74
CA GLN A 157 4.71 -2.07 -0.55
C GLN A 157 3.94 -0.75 -0.61
N GLU A 158 3.21 -0.40 0.46
CA GLU A 158 2.55 0.91 0.61
C GLU A 158 3.56 2.06 0.65
N TYR A 159 4.68 1.88 1.36
CA TYR A 159 5.78 2.84 1.38
C TYR A 159 6.39 3.05 -0.02
N LEU A 160 6.64 1.98 -0.77
CA LEU A 160 7.17 2.09 -2.13
C LEU A 160 6.17 2.76 -3.08
N LEU A 161 4.89 2.47 -2.93
CA LEU A 161 3.82 3.09 -3.71
C LEU A 161 3.69 4.58 -3.37
N LEU A 162 3.68 4.92 -2.09
CA LEU A 162 3.65 6.30 -1.61
C LEU A 162 4.93 7.06 -2.00
N SER A 163 6.09 6.43 -1.88
CA SER A 163 7.38 7.00 -2.31
C SER A 163 7.38 7.28 -3.82
N GLY A 164 6.86 6.36 -4.64
CA GLY A 164 6.70 6.56 -6.08
C GLY A 164 5.74 7.69 -6.42
N LEU A 165 4.64 7.82 -5.69
CA LEU A 165 3.69 8.94 -5.82
C LEU A 165 4.35 10.27 -5.43
N VAL A 166 5.07 10.32 -4.31
CA VAL A 166 5.79 11.53 -3.86
C VAL A 166 6.89 11.92 -4.84
N GLU A 167 7.63 10.95 -5.40
CA GLU A 167 8.60 11.23 -6.47
C GLU A 167 7.92 11.71 -7.76
N GLY A 168 6.76 11.15 -8.10
CA GLY A 168 5.93 11.62 -9.22
C GLY A 168 5.49 13.08 -9.04
N LEU A 169 5.05 13.43 -7.83
CA LEU A 169 4.66 14.80 -7.46
C LEU A 169 5.85 15.78 -7.46
N ARG A 170 7.06 15.30 -7.19
CA ARG A 170 8.29 16.11 -7.22
C ARG A 170 8.86 16.31 -8.63
N ARG A 171 8.40 15.56 -9.61
CA ARG A 171 8.86 15.74 -10.99
C ARG A 171 8.30 17.04 -11.55
N ILE A 172 9.18 18.00 -11.72
CA ILE A 172 8.89 19.24 -12.45
C ILE A 172 9.16 18.93 -13.93
N ARG A 173 8.12 19.01 -14.74
CA ARG A 173 8.29 18.96 -16.19
C ARG A 173 8.45 20.36 -16.70
N ARG A 174 9.61 20.63 -17.30
CA ARG A 174 9.93 21.88 -17.98
C ARG A 174 9.83 21.67 -19.48
N THR A 175 9.09 22.53 -20.17
CA THR A 175 9.01 22.52 -21.63
C THR A 175 9.00 23.95 -22.13
N ALA A 176 9.82 24.22 -23.12
CA ALA A 176 9.85 25.50 -23.84
C ALA A 176 9.44 25.26 -25.29
N TRP A 177 8.67 26.20 -25.89
CA TRP A 177 8.27 26.16 -27.28
C TRP A 177 8.04 27.57 -27.81
N THR A 178 8.08 27.71 -29.12
CA THR A 178 7.83 28.98 -29.83
C THR A 178 6.44 28.92 -30.44
N LEU A 179 5.69 30.01 -30.35
CA LEU A 179 4.38 30.13 -30.97
C LEU A 179 4.51 30.19 -32.52
N GLU A 180 3.80 29.28 -33.18
CA GLU A 180 3.69 29.35 -34.66
C GLU A 180 2.69 30.42 -35.10
N ASN A 181 1.59 30.58 -34.35
CA ASN A 181 0.53 31.54 -34.64
C ASN A 181 0.32 32.49 -33.45
N PRO A 182 -0.09 33.75 -33.70
CA PRO A 182 -0.37 34.65 -32.59
C PRO A 182 -1.61 34.20 -31.81
N VAL A 183 -1.62 34.49 -30.51
CA VAL A 183 -2.77 34.23 -29.61
C VAL A 183 -3.28 35.58 -29.10
N ALA A 184 -4.58 35.86 -29.31
CA ALA A 184 -5.18 37.11 -28.85
C ALA A 184 -5.58 37.05 -27.38
N PRO A 185 -5.75 38.19 -26.69
CA PRO A 185 -6.24 38.21 -25.29
C PRO A 185 -7.62 37.55 -25.19
N GLY A 186 -7.80 36.66 -24.22
CA GLY A 186 -8.99 35.88 -24.00
C GLY A 186 -9.04 34.56 -24.78
N GLU A 187 -8.11 34.31 -25.68
CA GLU A 187 -7.99 33.04 -26.39
C GLU A 187 -7.22 32.00 -25.60
N THR A 188 -7.45 30.73 -25.96
CA THR A 188 -6.80 29.58 -25.31
C THR A 188 -5.46 29.31 -25.98
N LEU A 189 -4.40 29.33 -25.17
CA LEU A 189 -3.09 28.76 -25.50
C LEU A 189 -3.12 27.28 -25.20
N THR A 190 -3.09 26.43 -26.21
CA THR A 190 -2.97 24.97 -26.05
C THR A 190 -1.53 24.62 -25.66
N LEU A 191 -1.37 23.79 -24.65
CA LEU A 191 -0.05 23.32 -24.22
C LEU A 191 0.49 22.27 -25.22
N PRO A 192 1.81 22.13 -25.34
CA PRO A 192 2.41 21.10 -26.19
C PRO A 192 1.95 19.68 -25.80
N ASP A 193 1.98 18.77 -26.78
CA ASP A 193 1.55 17.39 -26.60
C ASP A 193 2.17 16.71 -25.38
N GLY A 194 1.35 16.00 -24.65
CA GLY A 194 1.73 15.28 -23.44
C GLY A 194 1.91 16.16 -22.21
N ILE A 195 1.56 17.45 -22.26
CA ILE A 195 1.53 18.33 -21.08
C ILE A 195 0.08 18.55 -20.65
N ALA A 196 -0.19 18.19 -19.40
CA ALA A 196 -1.45 18.44 -18.73
C ALA A 196 -1.19 18.73 -17.25
N TYR A 197 -2.05 19.50 -16.61
CA TYR A 197 -1.93 19.87 -15.21
C TYR A 197 -3.32 19.78 -14.52
N ILE A 198 -3.31 19.72 -13.19
CA ILE A 198 -4.54 19.75 -12.39
C ILE A 198 -4.79 21.20 -11.99
N PRO A 199 -5.88 21.84 -12.49
CA PRO A 199 -6.17 23.23 -12.19
C PRO A 199 -6.56 23.46 -10.73
N GLY A 200 -6.33 24.67 -10.21
CA GLY A 200 -6.67 25.07 -8.85
C GLY A 200 -5.65 24.69 -7.77
N HIS A 201 -4.51 24.11 -8.15
CA HIS A 201 -3.46 23.69 -7.22
C HIS A 201 -2.13 24.40 -7.40
N HIS A 202 -2.10 25.52 -8.13
CA HIS A 202 -0.86 26.24 -8.49
C HIS A 202 0.22 25.33 -9.08
N ALA A 203 -0.23 24.30 -9.79
CA ALA A 203 0.64 23.29 -10.39
C ALA A 203 1.38 23.80 -11.63
N LEU A 204 0.99 24.96 -12.14
CA LEU A 204 1.46 25.54 -13.38
C LEU A 204 2.21 26.85 -13.13
N CYS A 205 3.44 26.92 -13.62
CA CYS A 205 4.17 28.19 -13.78
C CYS A 205 4.40 28.41 -15.28
N LEU A 206 3.99 29.58 -15.78
CA LEU A 206 4.14 29.97 -17.19
C LEU A 206 5.08 31.18 -17.28
N SER A 207 5.97 31.18 -18.26
CA SER A 207 6.74 32.36 -18.61
C SER A 207 6.62 32.63 -20.11
N PHE A 208 6.68 33.89 -20.48
CA PHE A 208 6.66 34.37 -21.86
C PHE A 208 7.84 35.31 -22.10
N ASP A 209 8.66 35.03 -23.11
CA ASP A 209 9.89 35.76 -23.44
C ASP A 209 10.78 35.99 -22.18
N GLY A 210 10.88 34.99 -21.34
CA GLY A 210 11.67 35.02 -20.09
C GLY A 210 11.02 35.76 -18.90
N LEU A 211 9.80 36.26 -19.05
CA LEU A 211 9.06 36.92 -17.99
C LEU A 211 8.01 35.99 -17.41
N ASN A 212 7.97 35.87 -16.07
CA ASN A 212 6.97 35.05 -15.42
C ASN A 212 5.58 35.63 -15.55
N CYS A 213 4.63 34.82 -15.98
CA CYS A 213 3.22 35.17 -16.05
C CYS A 213 2.53 34.77 -14.74
N HIS A 214 1.67 35.64 -14.23
CA HIS A 214 0.90 35.41 -13.01
C HIS A 214 -0.51 34.98 -13.34
N GLU A 215 -1.00 33.92 -12.67
CA GLU A 215 -2.39 33.51 -12.72
C GLU A 215 -3.31 34.66 -12.26
N GLY A 216 -4.43 34.85 -12.94
CA GLY A 216 -5.36 35.96 -12.70
C GLY A 216 -4.91 37.33 -13.24
N GLY A 217 -3.62 37.47 -13.65
CA GLY A 217 -3.08 38.69 -14.20
C GLY A 217 -2.74 38.58 -15.72
N GLN A 218 -2.01 37.56 -16.11
CA GLN A 218 -1.60 37.32 -17.48
C GLN A 218 -2.23 36.05 -18.09
N PHE A 219 -2.64 35.10 -17.25
CA PHE A 219 -3.38 33.93 -17.71
C PHE A 219 -4.40 33.48 -16.68
N GLU A 220 -5.36 32.67 -17.13
CA GLU A 220 -6.32 31.94 -16.32
C GLU A 220 -6.20 30.45 -16.63
N GLU A 221 -6.29 29.62 -15.60
CA GLU A 221 -6.38 28.19 -15.76
C GLU A 221 -7.72 27.78 -16.41
N LEU A 222 -7.70 26.79 -17.27
CA LEU A 222 -8.93 26.25 -17.87
C LEU A 222 -9.59 25.25 -16.92
N ALA A 223 -10.89 25.08 -17.08
CA ALA A 223 -11.61 24.00 -16.41
C ALA A 223 -11.03 22.63 -16.82
N PRO A 224 -11.00 21.66 -15.89
CA PRO A 224 -10.50 20.33 -16.18
C PRO A 224 -11.39 19.59 -17.20
N GLU A 225 -10.76 18.78 -18.03
CA GLU A 225 -11.43 17.84 -18.92
C GLU A 225 -11.97 16.61 -18.14
N ALA A 226 -12.51 15.62 -18.84
CA ALA A 226 -13.11 14.43 -18.24
C ALA A 226 -12.13 13.60 -17.37
N ASP A 227 -10.82 13.71 -17.63
CA ASP A 227 -9.74 13.07 -16.87
C ASP A 227 -9.25 13.90 -15.65
N GLY A 228 -9.93 15.01 -15.34
CA GLY A 228 -9.57 15.90 -14.24
C GLY A 228 -8.40 16.83 -14.53
N ARG A 229 -7.90 16.89 -15.77
CA ARG A 229 -6.73 17.68 -16.15
C ARG A 229 -7.09 18.76 -17.19
N ALA A 230 -6.32 19.84 -17.22
CA ALA A 230 -6.40 20.87 -18.25
C ALA A 230 -5.16 20.79 -19.16
N ARG A 231 -5.36 21.07 -20.46
CA ARG A 231 -4.32 21.03 -21.50
C ARG A 231 -4.11 22.37 -22.18
N GLY A 232 -4.55 23.43 -21.54
CA GLY A 232 -4.41 24.79 -22.04
C GLY A 232 -4.60 25.80 -20.93
N VAL A 233 -4.29 27.06 -21.24
CA VAL A 233 -4.55 28.22 -20.39
C VAL A 233 -5.19 29.30 -21.25
N ARG A 234 -6.01 30.17 -20.66
CA ARG A 234 -6.53 31.36 -21.32
C ARG A 234 -5.55 32.48 -21.11
N LEU A 235 -4.99 33.04 -22.21
CA LEU A 235 -4.11 34.22 -22.12
C LEU A 235 -4.93 35.49 -21.92
N LEU A 236 -4.48 36.38 -21.07
CA LEU A 236 -5.09 37.68 -20.83
C LEU A 236 -4.32 38.83 -21.57
N PHE A 237 -3.27 38.50 -22.30
CA PHE A 237 -2.47 39.41 -23.12
C PHE A 237 -2.29 38.86 -24.55
N ALA A 238 -1.86 39.74 -25.48
CA ALA A 238 -1.56 39.30 -26.84
C ALA A 238 -0.16 38.72 -26.93
N ALA A 239 -0.06 37.46 -27.40
CA ALA A 239 1.22 36.82 -27.68
C ALA A 239 1.43 36.74 -29.18
N PRO A 240 2.45 37.44 -29.77
CA PRO A 240 2.73 37.38 -31.20
C PRO A 240 3.31 36.03 -31.62
N ALA A 241 3.18 35.71 -32.90
CA ALA A 241 3.92 34.60 -33.50
C ALA A 241 5.43 34.80 -33.30
N GLY A 242 6.16 33.73 -33.00
CA GLY A 242 7.59 33.78 -32.70
C GLY A 242 7.89 34.06 -31.21
N GLY A 243 6.90 34.38 -30.39
CA GLY A 243 7.09 34.48 -28.94
C GLY A 243 7.43 33.14 -28.29
N GLU A 244 8.32 33.14 -27.30
CA GLU A 244 8.78 31.94 -26.62
C GLU A 244 8.01 31.75 -25.31
N PHE A 245 7.36 30.60 -25.17
CA PHE A 245 6.76 30.17 -23.92
C PHE A 245 7.63 29.12 -23.26
N GLU A 246 7.68 29.20 -21.93
CA GLU A 246 8.23 28.16 -21.10
C GLU A 246 7.23 27.82 -19.97
N ILE A 247 7.02 26.55 -19.77
CA ILE A 247 6.10 26.04 -18.77
C ILE A 247 6.82 25.10 -17.80
N PHE A 248 6.48 25.23 -16.53
CA PHE A 248 6.85 24.29 -15.50
C PHE A 248 5.56 23.72 -14.91
N VAL A 249 5.40 22.40 -15.00
CA VAL A 249 4.28 21.69 -14.37
C VAL A 249 4.80 20.89 -13.23
N HIS A 250 4.26 21.19 -12.03
CA HIS A 250 4.51 20.45 -10.81
C HIS A 250 3.50 19.30 -10.70
N GLY A 251 3.95 18.15 -10.23
CA GLY A 251 3.05 17.02 -9.99
C GLY A 251 2.56 16.30 -11.25
N HIS A 252 3.27 16.46 -12.38
CA HIS A 252 2.98 15.69 -13.58
C HIS A 252 3.47 14.25 -13.40
N SER A 253 2.58 13.37 -13.02
CA SER A 253 2.81 11.93 -12.94
C SER A 253 1.87 11.23 -13.90
N ASP A 254 2.42 10.50 -14.87
CA ASP A 254 1.65 9.54 -15.68
C ASP A 254 1.11 8.39 -14.80
N ALA A 255 1.61 8.28 -13.55
CA ALA A 255 1.16 7.30 -12.55
C ALA A 255 -0.22 7.63 -11.96
N LEU A 256 -0.80 8.80 -12.21
CA LEU A 256 -2.19 9.10 -11.87
C LEU A 256 -3.21 8.50 -12.85
N SER A 257 -2.77 7.81 -13.89
CA SER A 257 -3.63 6.99 -14.76
C SER A 257 -3.98 5.62 -14.16
N LEU A 258 -3.89 5.46 -12.86
CA LEU A 258 -4.42 4.29 -12.13
C LEU A 258 -5.96 4.25 -12.08
N HIS A 259 -6.62 4.98 -13.00
CA HIS A 259 -8.10 5.00 -13.03
C HIS A 259 -8.71 3.77 -13.72
N ASP A 260 -7.91 2.86 -14.27
CA ASP A 260 -8.40 1.68 -15.00
C ASP A 260 -8.15 0.33 -14.32
N ALA A 261 -7.76 0.30 -13.08
CA ALA A 261 -7.58 -0.94 -12.35
C ALA A 261 -8.65 -1.12 -11.28
N ASP A 262 -9.69 -1.88 -11.69
CA ASP A 262 -10.51 -2.80 -10.91
C ASP A 262 -10.86 -2.45 -9.44
N GLU A 263 -12.01 -2.92 -8.94
CA GLU A 263 -12.61 -2.65 -7.61
C GLU A 263 -11.68 -2.73 -6.38
N THR A 264 -10.47 -3.29 -6.52
CA THR A 264 -9.37 -3.18 -5.55
C THR A 264 -8.85 -1.75 -5.37
N ALA A 265 -9.07 -0.86 -6.32
CA ALA A 265 -8.66 0.55 -6.25
C ALA A 265 -9.48 1.34 -5.22
N THR A 266 -10.71 0.95 -4.92
CA THR A 266 -11.57 1.68 -3.97
C THR A 266 -11.03 1.53 -2.54
N GLY A 267 -10.53 0.36 -2.17
CA GLY A 267 -9.89 0.12 -0.89
C GLY A 267 -8.55 0.86 -0.75
N LEU A 268 -7.74 0.87 -1.82
CA LEU A 268 -6.47 1.60 -1.86
C LEU A 268 -6.68 3.12 -1.79
N THR A 269 -7.69 3.64 -2.49
CA THR A 269 -8.03 5.07 -2.46
C THR A 269 -8.51 5.50 -1.07
N ALA A 270 -9.33 4.69 -0.39
CA ALA A 270 -9.77 4.98 0.98
C ALA A 270 -8.59 4.98 1.97
N ARG A 271 -7.64 4.04 1.81
CA ARG A 271 -6.42 3.98 2.64
C ARG A 271 -5.45 5.11 2.32
N MET A 272 -5.31 5.50 1.06
CA MET A 272 -4.52 6.67 0.66
C MET A 272 -5.09 7.96 1.26
N ASN A 273 -6.40 8.16 1.21
CA ASN A 273 -7.06 9.32 1.81
C ASN A 273 -6.85 9.36 3.33
N ALA A 274 -6.89 8.19 4.00
CA ALA A 274 -6.60 8.08 5.42
C ALA A 274 -5.13 8.41 5.75
N LEU A 275 -4.18 7.97 4.91
CA LEU A 275 -2.76 8.29 5.04
C LEU A 275 -2.48 9.77 4.76
N GLU A 276 -3.10 10.36 3.76
CA GLU A 276 -3.01 11.80 3.47
C GLU A 276 -3.54 12.65 4.62
N HIS A 277 -4.68 12.25 5.20
CA HIS A 277 -5.24 12.94 6.37
C HIS A 277 -4.30 12.87 7.59
N ARG A 278 -3.62 11.72 7.80
CA ARG A 278 -2.63 11.56 8.87
C ARG A 278 -1.34 12.32 8.60
N LEU A 279 -0.86 12.35 7.35
CA LEU A 279 0.28 13.18 6.96
C LEU A 279 -0.01 14.67 7.14
N ALA A 280 -1.22 15.12 6.81
CA ALA A 280 -1.65 16.48 7.07
C ALA A 280 -1.66 16.79 8.58
N GLN A 281 -2.15 15.88 9.43
CA GLN A 281 -2.11 16.03 10.89
C GLN A 281 -0.68 16.09 11.44
N ILE A 282 0.26 15.34 10.86
CA ILE A 282 1.69 15.40 11.24
C ILE A 282 2.31 16.71 10.77
N ALA A 283 1.96 17.19 9.57
CA ALA A 283 2.44 18.47 9.03
C ALA A 283 1.92 19.68 9.83
N ASP A 284 0.68 19.60 10.33
CA ASP A 284 0.07 20.63 11.19
C ASP A 284 0.57 20.59 12.65
N GLY A 285 1.54 19.73 12.99
CA GLY A 285 2.14 19.66 14.33
C GLY A 285 1.21 19.08 15.41
N ALA A 286 0.14 18.38 15.02
CA ALA A 286 -0.85 17.85 15.96
C ALA A 286 -0.42 16.56 16.69
N VAL A 287 0.78 16.02 16.41
CA VAL A 287 1.32 14.86 17.13
C VAL A 287 2.61 15.26 17.85
N TYR A 288 2.47 15.96 18.97
CA TYR A 288 3.50 15.93 20.00
C TYR A 288 3.29 14.66 20.83
N VAL A 289 4.15 13.67 20.63
CA VAL A 289 4.33 12.61 21.60
C VAL A 289 5.06 13.24 22.80
N THR A 290 4.33 13.56 23.84
CA THR A 290 4.93 13.90 25.14
C THR A 290 5.67 12.65 25.62
N PRO A 291 6.99 12.74 25.91
CA PRO A 291 7.68 11.64 26.57
C PRO A 291 7.03 11.41 27.95
N PRO A 292 6.96 10.16 28.43
CA PRO A 292 6.49 9.90 29.77
C PRO A 292 7.40 10.64 30.76
N ASN A 293 6.78 11.41 31.64
CA ASN A 293 7.46 12.01 32.77
C ASN A 293 8.06 10.89 33.65
N GLU A 294 9.29 11.13 34.11
CA GLU A 294 10.04 10.34 35.09
C GLU A 294 9.25 9.95 36.34
#